data_d42b59866d4b58fd68c4c74cc97add1c
#
_entry.id   d42b59866d4b58fd68c4c74cc97add1c
#
_cell.length_a   1.000
_cell.length_b   1.000
_cell.length_c   1.000
_cell.angle_alpha   90.00
_cell.angle_beta   90.00
_cell.angle_gamma   90.00
#
_symmetry.space_group_name_H-M   'P 1'
#
loop_
_entity.id
_entity.type
_entity.pdbx_description
1 polymer ?
#
loop_
_entity_poly.entity_id
_entity_poly.type
_entity_poly.pdbx_seq_one_letter_code
_entity_poly.pdbx_strand_id
1 'polypeptide(L)' 'MSADRNTLKKLAREAEVEVIEYPDGRVLVVGGLVNVHWWPDSKRKTAYAEGAPAGRTYATARNVINLATKGVA' A
#
# COMPACT_ATOMS: atom_id res chain seq x y z
N MET A 1 3.35 16.78 -2.66
CA MET A 1 3.87 15.68 -1.84
C MET A 1 2.76 15.16 -0.94
N SER A 2 2.61 13.88 -0.88
CA SER A 2 1.48 13.28 -0.20
C SER A 2 1.86 12.86 1.22
N ALA A 3 1.08 13.28 2.20
CA ALA A 3 1.22 12.81 3.57
C ALA A 3 1.02 11.30 3.66
N ASP A 4 0.17 10.75 2.77
CA ASP A 4 -0.07 9.31 2.70
C ASP A 4 1.20 8.54 2.38
N ARG A 5 2.01 9.06 1.44
CA ARG A 5 3.28 8.41 1.08
C ARG A 5 4.26 8.40 2.24
N ASN A 6 4.35 9.52 2.95
CA ASN A 6 5.25 9.61 4.10
C ASN A 6 4.80 8.69 5.23
N THR A 7 3.50 8.64 5.49
CA THR A 7 2.93 7.74 6.48
C THR A 7 3.18 6.28 6.09
N LEU A 8 2.99 5.96 4.81
CA LEU A 8 3.24 4.60 4.32
C LEU A 8 4.69 4.18 4.55
N LYS A 9 5.63 5.06 4.19
CA LYS A 9 7.06 4.76 4.36
C LYS A 9 7.42 4.52 5.83
N LYS A 10 6.84 5.33 6.72
CA LYS A 10 7.08 5.17 8.15
C LYS A 10 6.53 3.83 8.65
N LEU A 11 5.29 3.51 8.29
CA LEU A 11 4.68 2.25 8.70
C LEU A 11 5.38 1.05 8.10
N ALA A 12 5.84 1.17 6.84
CA ALA A 12 6.58 0.10 6.18
C ALA A 12 7.89 -0.18 6.90
N ARG A 13 8.58 0.86 7.34
CA ARG A 13 9.82 0.69 8.09
C ARG A 13 9.56 -0.04 9.40
N GLU A 14 8.51 0.32 10.10
CA GLU A 14 8.13 -0.34 11.35
C GLU A 14 7.74 -1.79 11.15
N ALA A 15 7.13 -2.09 10.00
CA ALA A 15 6.69 -3.44 9.66
C ALA A 15 7.75 -4.26 8.94
N GLU A 16 8.92 -3.66 8.68
CA GLU A 16 10.05 -4.30 7.98
C GLU A 16 9.70 -4.74 6.57
N VAL A 17 8.90 -3.93 5.86
CA VAL A 17 8.59 -4.15 4.46
C VAL A 17 9.14 -2.98 3.64
N GLU A 18 9.24 -3.17 2.33
CA GLU A 18 9.77 -2.16 1.42
C GLU A 18 8.66 -1.50 0.63
N VAL A 19 8.87 -0.24 0.29
CA VAL A 19 7.97 0.53 -0.56
C VAL A 19 8.73 0.91 -1.83
N ILE A 20 8.14 0.60 -2.98
CA ILE A 20 8.69 0.97 -4.29
C ILE A 20 7.74 1.99 -4.90
N GLU A 21 8.26 3.15 -5.28
CA GLU A 21 7.45 4.19 -5.91
C GLU A 21 7.66 4.18 -7.41
N TYR A 22 6.56 4.25 -8.16
CA TYR A 22 6.58 4.28 -9.62
C TYR A 22 6.26 5.70 -10.11
N PRO A 23 6.77 6.07 -11.29
CA PRO A 23 6.55 7.42 -11.83
C PRO A 23 5.09 7.76 -12.10
N ASP A 24 4.25 6.77 -12.31
CA ASP A 24 2.82 6.97 -12.59
C ASP A 24 1.98 7.24 -11.36
N GLY A 25 2.59 7.33 -10.18
CA GLY A 25 1.87 7.59 -8.93
C GLY A 25 1.54 6.35 -8.12
N ARG A 26 1.77 5.17 -8.66
CA ARG A 26 1.54 3.92 -7.95
C ARG A 26 2.67 3.65 -6.96
N VAL A 27 2.34 3.06 -5.84
CA VAL A 27 3.33 2.50 -4.91
C VAL A 27 3.08 1.01 -4.74
N LEU A 28 4.17 0.28 -4.54
CA LEU A 28 4.12 -1.16 -4.33
C LEU A 28 4.80 -1.48 -3.01
N VAL A 29 4.10 -2.23 -2.15
CA VAL A 29 4.66 -2.69 -0.88
C VAL A 29 5.03 -4.15 -1.03
N VAL A 30 6.31 -4.47 -0.78
CA VAL A 30 6.85 -5.83 -0.94
C VAL A 30 7.56 -6.26 0.33
N GLY A 31 7.76 -7.56 0.45
CA GLY A 31 8.51 -8.12 1.58
C GLY A 31 7.64 -8.59 2.73
N GLY A 32 6.33 -8.39 2.64
CA GLY A 32 5.38 -8.91 3.62
C GLY A 32 4.76 -10.23 3.16
N LEU A 33 3.58 -10.53 3.66
CA LEU A 33 2.85 -11.75 3.31
C LEU A 33 2.44 -11.74 1.83
N VAL A 34 1.96 -10.59 1.34
CA VAL A 34 1.59 -10.40 -0.07
C VAL A 34 2.09 -9.04 -0.53
N ASN A 35 2.29 -8.89 -1.83
CA ASN A 35 2.60 -7.59 -2.41
C ASN A 35 1.30 -6.80 -2.58
N VAL A 36 1.34 -5.51 -2.27
CA VAL A 36 0.15 -4.65 -2.34
C VAL A 36 0.46 -3.46 -3.24
N HIS A 37 -0.42 -3.22 -4.20
CA HIS A 37 -0.37 -2.06 -5.09
C HIS A 37 -1.33 -1.01 -4.58
N TRP A 38 -0.90 0.24 -4.56
CA TRP A 38 -1.73 1.34 -4.04
C TRP A 38 -1.54 2.59 -4.89
N TRP A 39 -2.60 3.29 -5.13
CA TRP A 39 -2.61 4.57 -5.84
C TRP A 39 -3.06 5.68 -4.89
N PRO A 40 -2.16 6.19 -4.03
CA PRO A 40 -2.55 7.14 -2.97
C PRO A 40 -3.01 8.50 -3.49
N ASP A 41 -2.57 8.87 -4.70
CA ASP A 41 -2.94 10.16 -5.27
C ASP A 41 -4.17 10.08 -6.15
N SER A 42 -4.73 8.89 -6.36
CA SER A 42 -5.93 8.74 -7.14
C SER A 42 -7.15 9.18 -6.33
N LYS A 43 -8.23 9.47 -7.04
CA LYS A 43 -9.46 9.93 -6.40
C LYS A 43 -10.02 8.90 -5.42
N ARG A 44 -9.92 7.63 -5.78
CA ARG A 44 -10.47 6.54 -4.97
C ARG A 44 -9.44 5.88 -4.06
N LYS A 45 -8.19 6.27 -4.17
CA LYS A 45 -7.10 5.69 -3.36
C LYS A 45 -7.18 4.17 -3.32
N THR A 46 -7.34 3.57 -4.49
CA THR A 46 -7.50 2.13 -4.60
C THR A 46 -6.22 1.40 -4.25
N ALA A 47 -6.36 0.32 -3.49
CA ALA A 47 -5.27 -0.60 -3.20
C ALA A 47 -5.75 -2.03 -3.44
N TYR A 48 -4.84 -2.90 -3.87
CA TYR A 48 -5.16 -4.32 -3.96
C TYR A 48 -3.93 -5.16 -3.69
N ALA A 49 -4.16 -6.31 -3.07
CA ALA A 49 -3.14 -7.32 -2.85
C ALA A 49 -3.08 -8.23 -4.06
N GLU A 50 -1.87 -8.64 -4.46
CA GLU A 50 -1.71 -9.57 -5.58
C GLU A 50 -2.40 -10.89 -5.24
N GLY A 51 -3.15 -11.40 -6.20
CA GLY A 51 -3.92 -12.63 -6.01
C GLY A 51 -5.27 -12.43 -5.38
N ALA A 52 -5.60 -11.24 -4.90
CA ALA A 52 -6.91 -10.96 -4.34
C ALA A 52 -7.91 -10.66 -5.46
N PRO A 53 -9.17 -11.11 -5.33
CA PRO A 53 -10.16 -10.92 -6.40
C PRO A 53 -10.67 -9.48 -6.51
N ALA A 54 -10.56 -8.69 -5.46
CA ALA A 54 -11.08 -7.32 -5.46
C ALA A 54 -10.13 -6.40 -4.71
N GLY A 55 -10.07 -5.15 -5.17
CA GLY A 55 -9.32 -4.11 -4.48
C GLY A 55 -10.14 -3.45 -3.39
N ARG A 56 -9.48 -2.57 -2.65
CA ARG A 56 -10.10 -1.75 -1.63
C ARG A 56 -10.01 -0.30 -2.06
N THR A 57 -11.14 0.41 -2.09
CA THR A 57 -11.17 1.85 -2.37
C THR A 57 -11.03 2.63 -1.07
N TYR A 58 -10.57 3.87 -1.19
CA TYR A 58 -10.36 4.76 -0.04
C TYR A 58 -9.46 4.14 1.03
N ALA A 59 -8.44 3.42 0.57
CA ALA A 59 -7.48 2.79 1.47
C ALA A 59 -6.56 3.83 2.09
N THR A 60 -6.23 3.61 3.35
CA THR A 60 -5.23 4.43 4.05
C THR A 60 -3.88 3.71 4.03
N ALA A 61 -2.82 4.41 4.41
CA ALA A 61 -1.50 3.80 4.52
C ALA A 61 -1.53 2.61 5.48
N ARG A 62 -2.27 2.72 6.57
CA ARG A 62 -2.40 1.61 7.52
C ARG A 62 -3.12 0.42 6.91
N ASN A 63 -4.17 0.66 6.12
CA ASN A 63 -4.85 -0.42 5.41
C ASN A 63 -3.88 -1.16 4.48
N VAL A 64 -3.06 -0.41 3.76
CA VAL A 64 -2.09 -0.99 2.83
C VAL A 64 -1.08 -1.85 3.57
N ILE A 65 -0.56 -1.36 4.68
CA ILE A 65 0.41 -2.13 5.49
C ILE A 65 -0.24 -3.38 6.07
N ASN A 66 -1.48 -3.28 6.54
CA ASN A 66 -2.20 -4.44 7.07
C ASN A 66 -2.41 -5.49 5.97
N LEU A 67 -2.81 -5.06 4.76
CA LEU A 67 -2.93 -5.98 3.63
C LEU A 67 -1.59 -6.66 3.33
N ALA A 68 -0.51 -5.90 3.34
CA ALA A 68 0.81 -6.43 2.99
C ALA A 68 1.34 -7.40 4.04
N THR A 69 1.08 -7.15 5.32
CA THR A 69 1.68 -7.93 6.40
C THR A 69 0.76 -9.02 6.94
N LYS A 70 -0.55 -8.82 6.87
CA LYS A 70 -1.53 -9.75 7.46
C LYS A 70 -2.47 -10.35 6.43
N GLY A 71 -2.49 -9.83 5.22
CA GLY A 71 -3.41 -10.27 4.19
C GLY A 71 -4.83 -9.72 4.33
N VAL A 72 -5.10 -8.91 5.35
CA VAL A 72 -6.40 -8.29 5.58
C VAL A 72 -6.19 -6.83 5.98
N ALA A 73 -7.12 -5.99 5.59
CA ALA A 73 -7.05 -4.57 5.88
C ALA A 73 -7.47 -4.24 7.32
#